data_579e25ba8120e1abd280282ee42869ac
#
_entry.id   579e25ba8120e1abd280282ee42869ac
#
_cell.length_a   1.000
_cell.length_b   1.000
_cell.length_c   1.000
_cell.angle_alpha   90.00
_cell.angle_beta   90.00
_cell.angle_gamma   90.00
#
_symmetry.space_group_name_H-M   'P 1'
#
loop_
_entity.id
_entity.type
_entity.pdbx_description
1 polymer ?
#
loop_
_entity_poly.entity_id
_entity_poly.type
_entity_poly.pdbx_seq_one_letter_code
_entity_poly.pdbx_strand_id
1 'polypeptide(L)'
;MKLISWNVNGIRACITKGFEESFQKLDADIFCIQETKCQENQVKLELPGYYQYWNFANRKGYSGTAVFTRQEPMNVVNGIGIEEHDKEGRVITLEFEKFYLVTVYTPNSQSELKRLSYRMEWERDFLAYLLKLQEKKPVVCCGDLNVAHQDIDLKNPKSNRKNPGFTDEERECFTRVLQSGFIDTFRYFYPDQENIYSWWSYRFKAREKNAGWRIDYFIASPQLESRLEDGKIHTDILGSDHCPVELDLKI
;
A
#
# COMPACT_ATOMS: atom_id res chain seq x y z
N MET A 1 -9.34 -3.33 15.81
CA MET A 1 -8.34 -4.05 14.98
C MET A 1 -7.42 -3.02 14.37
N LYS A 2 -6.12 -3.19 14.58
CA LYS A 2 -5.10 -2.29 14.01
C LYS A 2 -4.46 -2.93 12.77
N LEU A 3 -4.49 -2.22 11.66
CA LEU A 3 -3.87 -2.63 10.39
C LEU A 3 -2.73 -1.66 10.05
N ILE A 4 -1.58 -2.21 9.64
CA ILE A 4 -0.42 -1.43 9.20
C ILE A 4 -0.08 -1.81 7.76
N SER A 5 0.33 -0.83 6.97
CA SER A 5 0.89 -1.03 5.64
C SER A 5 2.19 -0.24 5.49
N TRP A 6 3.24 -0.88 4.97
CA TRP A 6 4.56 -0.27 4.83
C TRP A 6 5.30 -0.77 3.59
N ASN A 7 5.58 0.11 2.65
CA ASN A 7 6.57 -0.17 1.61
C ASN A 7 7.97 -0.15 2.22
N VAL A 8 8.61 -1.31 2.29
CA VAL A 8 9.92 -1.49 2.96
C VAL A 8 11.11 -1.27 2.04
N ASN A 9 10.88 -1.05 0.75
CA ASN A 9 11.91 -0.83 -0.27
C ASN A 9 13.08 -1.83 -0.18
N GLY A 10 12.75 -3.11 -0.01
CA GLY A 10 13.68 -4.22 0.22
C GLY A 10 13.76 -4.64 1.68
N ILE A 11 13.06 -5.72 2.01
CA ILE A 11 12.90 -6.20 3.40
C ILE A 11 14.26 -6.48 4.08
N ARG A 12 15.24 -7.04 3.36
CA ARG A 12 16.58 -7.33 3.92
C ARG A 12 17.28 -6.07 4.41
N ALA A 13 17.21 -4.99 3.63
CA ALA A 13 17.79 -3.71 4.03
C ALA A 13 16.98 -3.03 5.14
N CYS A 14 15.66 -3.19 5.15
CA CYS A 14 14.80 -2.64 6.19
C CYS A 14 15.02 -3.33 7.55
N ILE A 15 15.24 -4.67 7.56
CA ILE A 15 15.60 -5.42 8.78
C ILE A 15 16.85 -4.83 9.42
N THR A 16 17.92 -4.57 8.66
CA THR A 16 19.16 -3.98 9.20
C THR A 16 18.99 -2.54 9.72
N LYS A 17 17.84 -1.93 9.45
CA LYS A 17 17.50 -0.56 9.87
C LYS A 17 16.37 -0.49 10.89
N GLY A 18 16.06 -1.61 11.56
CA GLY A 18 15.11 -1.63 12.67
C GLY A 18 13.67 -1.99 12.28
N PHE A 19 13.49 -2.84 11.26
CA PHE A 19 12.15 -3.33 10.90
C PHE A 19 11.46 -4.06 12.05
N GLU A 20 12.19 -4.97 12.72
CA GLU A 20 11.60 -5.80 13.78
C GLU A 20 11.18 -4.97 15.00
N GLU A 21 11.99 -3.99 15.39
CA GLU A 21 11.66 -3.04 16.47
C GLU A 21 10.42 -2.21 16.10
N SER A 22 10.35 -1.74 14.87
CA SER A 22 9.19 -0.99 14.37
C SER A 22 7.94 -1.86 14.31
N PHE A 23 8.06 -3.10 13.85
CA PHE A 23 6.99 -4.09 13.82
C PHE A 23 6.43 -4.36 15.22
N GLN A 24 7.30 -4.57 16.20
CA GLN A 24 6.91 -4.79 17.60
C GLN A 24 6.27 -3.55 18.22
N LYS A 25 6.84 -2.35 17.97
CA LYS A 25 6.31 -1.07 18.47
C LYS A 25 4.90 -0.78 17.94
N LEU A 26 4.65 -1.06 16.67
CA LEU A 26 3.35 -0.83 16.03
C LEU A 26 2.28 -1.82 16.51
N ASP A 27 2.68 -3.03 16.88
CA ASP A 27 1.83 -4.06 17.51
C ASP A 27 0.47 -4.24 16.79
N ALA A 28 0.53 -4.48 15.47
CA ALA A 28 -0.65 -4.58 14.63
C ALA A 28 -1.30 -5.96 14.68
N ASP A 29 -2.61 -6.03 14.46
CA ASP A 29 -3.32 -7.29 14.22
C ASP A 29 -2.98 -7.85 12.84
N ILE A 30 -2.83 -6.94 11.85
CA ILE A 30 -2.41 -7.27 10.47
C ILE A 30 -1.36 -6.26 10.02
N PHE A 31 -0.25 -6.75 9.50
CA PHE A 31 0.87 -5.96 8.99
C PHE A 31 1.18 -6.34 7.55
N CYS A 32 0.97 -5.42 6.62
CA CYS A 32 1.23 -5.59 5.19
C CYS A 32 2.53 -4.90 4.80
N ILE A 33 3.34 -5.55 3.96
CA ILE A 33 4.54 -4.91 3.39
C ILE A 33 4.57 -5.03 1.87
N GLN A 34 5.12 -4.01 1.22
CA GLN A 34 5.30 -3.92 -0.21
C GLN A 34 6.79 -3.73 -0.53
N GLU A 35 7.16 -4.03 -1.78
CA GLU A 35 8.55 -4.00 -2.25
C GLU A 35 9.50 -4.84 -1.41
N THR A 36 9.13 -6.08 -1.13
CA THR A 36 9.99 -6.99 -0.36
C THR A 36 11.34 -7.26 -1.03
N LYS A 37 11.37 -7.25 -2.37
CA LYS A 37 12.58 -7.46 -3.21
C LYS A 37 13.37 -8.71 -2.83
N CYS A 38 12.68 -9.73 -2.37
CA CYS A 38 13.28 -11.01 -1.98
C CYS A 38 12.58 -12.17 -2.70
N GLN A 39 13.21 -13.33 -2.63
CA GLN A 39 12.67 -14.61 -3.08
C GLN A 39 12.48 -15.53 -1.87
N GLU A 40 11.76 -16.61 -2.07
CA GLU A 40 11.59 -17.65 -1.07
C GLU A 40 12.94 -18.05 -0.45
N ASN A 41 12.95 -18.25 0.87
CA ASN A 41 14.12 -18.62 1.67
C ASN A 41 15.27 -17.59 1.73
N GLN A 42 15.10 -16.36 1.20
CA GLN A 42 16.12 -15.30 1.33
C GLN A 42 15.97 -14.46 2.61
N VAL A 43 14.82 -14.55 3.27
CA VAL A 43 14.54 -13.87 4.54
C VAL A 43 13.83 -14.86 5.46
N LYS A 44 14.27 -14.91 6.71
CA LYS A 44 13.59 -15.62 7.77
C LYS A 44 13.25 -14.59 8.85
N LEU A 45 11.97 -14.26 8.98
CA LEU A 45 11.45 -13.41 10.05
C LEU A 45 10.81 -14.29 11.11
N GLU A 46 11.27 -14.17 12.35
CA GLU A 46 10.66 -14.82 13.49
C GLU A 46 9.65 -13.86 14.12
N LEU A 47 8.38 -14.00 13.72
CA LEU A 47 7.27 -13.19 14.20
C LEU A 47 6.28 -14.09 14.96
N PRO A 48 6.57 -14.41 16.23
CA PRO A 48 5.72 -15.33 17.01
C PRO A 48 4.30 -14.77 17.13
N GLY A 49 3.32 -15.65 16.89
CA GLY A 49 1.90 -15.30 16.92
C GLY A 49 1.36 -14.71 15.61
N TYR A 50 2.17 -14.70 14.55
CA TYR A 50 1.71 -14.28 13.23
C TYR A 50 1.81 -15.37 12.19
N TYR A 51 0.76 -15.55 11.42
CA TYR A 51 0.77 -16.26 10.13
C TYR A 51 1.42 -15.36 9.10
N GLN A 52 2.21 -15.92 8.16
CA GLN A 52 2.97 -15.18 7.16
C GLN A 52 2.59 -15.64 5.76
N TYR A 53 2.23 -14.70 4.90
CA TYR A 53 1.88 -14.94 3.50
C TYR A 53 2.73 -14.05 2.61
N TRP A 54 3.37 -14.66 1.61
CA TRP A 54 4.31 -14.00 0.72
C TRP A 54 3.92 -14.18 -0.74
N ASN A 55 4.10 -13.15 -1.53
CA ASN A 55 3.96 -13.18 -2.97
C ASN A 55 5.22 -12.58 -3.61
N PHE A 56 6.01 -13.43 -4.26
CA PHE A 56 7.28 -13.06 -4.85
C PHE A 56 7.12 -12.77 -6.34
N ALA A 57 7.86 -11.78 -6.84
CA ALA A 57 7.95 -11.56 -8.27
C ALA A 57 8.80 -12.65 -8.95
N ASN A 58 8.47 -13.01 -10.19
CA ASN A 58 9.29 -13.92 -10.99
C ASN A 58 10.70 -13.35 -11.18
N ARG A 59 10.81 -12.04 -11.32
CA ARG A 59 12.09 -11.33 -11.41
C ARG A 59 12.72 -11.19 -10.03
N LYS A 60 13.93 -11.72 -9.85
CA LYS A 60 14.69 -11.63 -8.60
C LYS A 60 15.01 -10.17 -8.22
N GLY A 61 14.89 -9.85 -6.94
CA GLY A 61 15.23 -8.52 -6.40
C GLY A 61 14.27 -7.39 -6.83
N TYR A 62 13.05 -7.72 -7.21
CA TYR A 62 12.06 -6.78 -7.74
C TYR A 62 10.70 -6.99 -7.08
N SER A 63 9.94 -5.90 -6.83
CA SER A 63 8.58 -5.95 -6.33
C SER A 63 8.39 -6.89 -5.11
N GLY A 64 7.30 -7.65 -5.08
CA GLY A 64 6.97 -8.58 -4.00
C GLY A 64 6.21 -7.93 -2.87
N THR A 65 5.26 -8.67 -2.30
CA THR A 65 4.42 -8.28 -1.16
C THR A 65 4.41 -9.35 -0.09
N ALA A 66 4.12 -8.98 1.16
CA ALA A 66 3.84 -9.95 2.21
C ALA A 66 2.80 -9.42 3.19
N VAL A 67 2.14 -10.35 3.89
CA VAL A 67 1.19 -10.05 4.97
C VAL A 67 1.50 -10.91 6.18
N PHE A 68 1.54 -10.28 7.33
CA PHE A 68 1.66 -10.90 8.64
C PHE A 68 0.36 -10.65 9.41
N THR A 69 -0.32 -11.69 9.89
CA THR A 69 -1.61 -11.56 10.56
C THR A 69 -1.70 -12.47 11.78
N ARG A 70 -2.30 -11.97 12.86
CA ARG A 70 -2.57 -12.76 14.07
C ARG A 70 -3.73 -13.73 13.89
N GLN A 71 -4.65 -13.40 13.01
CA GLN A 71 -5.80 -14.25 12.69
C GLN A 71 -5.54 -15.04 11.40
N GLU A 72 -5.72 -16.34 11.43
CA GLU A 72 -5.65 -17.16 10.23
C GLU A 72 -6.80 -16.80 9.26
N PRO A 73 -6.50 -16.44 8.00
CA PRO A 73 -7.54 -16.16 7.01
C PRO A 73 -8.20 -17.46 6.53
N MET A 74 -9.45 -17.35 6.09
CA MET A 74 -10.20 -18.48 5.49
C MET A 74 -9.64 -18.88 4.13
N ASN A 75 -9.08 -17.91 3.40
CA ASN A 75 -8.48 -18.14 2.07
C ASN A 75 -7.40 -17.09 1.78
N VAL A 76 -6.44 -17.46 0.94
CA VAL A 76 -5.33 -16.60 0.48
C VAL A 76 -5.22 -16.69 -1.03
N VAL A 77 -5.19 -15.55 -1.69
CA VAL A 77 -5.00 -15.46 -3.14
C VAL A 77 -3.84 -14.52 -3.46
N ASN A 78 -2.88 -15.02 -4.25
CA ASN A 78 -1.79 -14.22 -4.80
C ASN A 78 -2.17 -13.76 -6.21
N GLY A 79 -2.04 -12.44 -6.47
CA GLY A 79 -2.39 -11.82 -7.74
C GLY A 79 -3.86 -11.47 -7.87
N ILE A 80 -4.27 -11.09 -9.08
CA ILE A 80 -5.64 -10.72 -9.44
C ILE A 80 -6.28 -11.66 -10.48
N GLY A 81 -5.57 -12.74 -10.85
CA GLY A 81 -6.00 -13.73 -11.82
C GLY A 81 -5.68 -13.34 -13.28
N ILE A 82 -4.77 -12.40 -13.50
CA ILE A 82 -4.27 -12.00 -14.82
C ILE A 82 -2.77 -12.24 -14.85
N GLU A 83 -2.35 -13.24 -15.64
CA GLU A 83 -0.96 -13.73 -15.66
C GLU A 83 0.08 -12.61 -15.85
N GLU A 84 -0.21 -11.65 -16.74
CA GLU A 84 0.71 -10.55 -17.01
C GLU A 84 0.97 -9.68 -15.76
N HIS A 85 -0.07 -9.46 -14.96
CA HIS A 85 0.01 -8.67 -13.72
C HIS A 85 0.61 -9.49 -12.57
N ASP A 86 0.26 -10.77 -12.51
CA ASP A 86 0.59 -11.63 -11.37
C ASP A 86 2.07 -12.03 -11.32
N LYS A 87 2.80 -11.94 -12.44
CA LYS A 87 4.25 -12.19 -12.52
C LYS A 87 5.10 -11.29 -11.62
N GLU A 88 4.58 -10.14 -11.22
CA GLU A 88 5.34 -9.15 -10.45
C GLU A 88 5.11 -9.24 -8.93
N GLY A 89 4.28 -10.18 -8.44
CA GLY A 89 4.08 -10.41 -7.01
C GLY A 89 3.52 -9.21 -6.26
N ARG A 90 2.54 -8.49 -6.87
CA ARG A 90 2.09 -7.18 -6.41
C ARG A 90 0.89 -7.21 -5.47
N VAL A 91 0.12 -8.29 -5.46
CA VAL A 91 -1.16 -8.35 -4.74
C VAL A 91 -1.25 -9.63 -3.93
N ILE A 92 -1.65 -9.50 -2.66
CA ILE A 92 -2.13 -10.59 -1.83
C ILE A 92 -3.52 -10.23 -1.32
N THR A 93 -4.47 -11.14 -1.46
CA THR A 93 -5.80 -11.04 -0.87
C THR A 93 -5.97 -12.08 0.21
N LEU A 94 -6.31 -11.63 1.42
CA LEU A 94 -6.72 -12.50 2.52
C LEU A 94 -8.24 -12.41 2.70
N GLU A 95 -8.92 -13.54 2.75
CA GLU A 95 -10.34 -13.61 3.07
C GLU A 95 -10.53 -13.87 4.56
N PHE A 96 -11.14 -12.92 5.26
CA PHE A 96 -11.64 -13.11 6.61
C PHE A 96 -13.16 -13.30 6.62
N GLU A 97 -13.72 -13.67 7.76
CA GLU A 97 -15.17 -13.90 7.88
C GLU A 97 -16.00 -12.69 7.44
N LYS A 98 -15.61 -11.49 7.83
CA LYS A 98 -16.39 -10.26 7.66
C LYS A 98 -15.90 -9.35 6.54
N PHE A 99 -14.68 -9.53 6.01
CA PHE A 99 -14.09 -8.65 5.01
C PHE A 99 -12.97 -9.34 4.23
N TYR A 100 -12.61 -8.77 3.09
CA TYR A 100 -11.35 -9.04 2.40
C TYR A 100 -10.30 -7.99 2.75
N LEU A 101 -9.08 -8.43 3.03
CA LEU A 101 -7.91 -7.57 3.04
C LEU A 101 -7.14 -7.77 1.74
N VAL A 102 -6.85 -6.67 1.05
CA VAL A 102 -6.01 -6.66 -0.15
C VAL A 102 -4.80 -5.78 0.12
N THR A 103 -3.60 -6.34 0.08
CA THR A 103 -2.38 -5.53 0.02
C THR A 103 -1.89 -5.42 -1.41
N VAL A 104 -1.42 -4.23 -1.80
CA VAL A 104 -1.03 -3.95 -3.17
C VAL A 104 0.25 -3.10 -3.25
N TYR A 105 1.09 -3.42 -4.22
CA TYR A 105 2.16 -2.57 -4.71
C TYR A 105 1.89 -2.22 -6.18
N THR A 106 1.28 -1.07 -6.38
CA THR A 106 0.90 -0.60 -7.72
C THR A 106 2.13 -0.34 -8.60
N PRO A 107 2.13 -0.72 -9.88
CA PRO A 107 3.25 -0.45 -10.78
C PRO A 107 3.55 1.05 -10.88
N ASN A 108 4.82 1.44 -10.77
CA ASN A 108 5.25 2.80 -11.06
C ASN A 108 5.35 3.04 -12.57
N SER A 109 4.93 4.21 -13.04
CA SER A 109 4.98 4.59 -14.46
C SER A 109 6.41 4.82 -15.00
N GLN A 110 7.42 4.84 -14.11
CA GLN A 110 8.85 5.03 -14.38
C GLN A 110 9.20 6.40 -15.00
N SER A 111 10.50 6.69 -15.02
CA SER A 111 11.01 7.91 -15.66
C SER A 111 10.54 8.00 -17.11
N GLU A 112 10.21 9.22 -17.54
CA GLU A 112 9.68 9.50 -18.89
C GLU A 112 8.36 8.78 -19.20
N LEU A 113 7.66 8.30 -18.15
CA LEU A 113 6.36 7.62 -18.23
C LEU A 113 6.38 6.35 -19.11
N LYS A 114 7.52 5.65 -19.18
CA LYS A 114 7.73 4.48 -20.05
C LYS A 114 6.74 3.34 -19.81
N ARG A 115 6.18 3.26 -18.59
CA ARG A 115 5.19 2.23 -18.23
C ARG A 115 3.79 2.82 -17.99
N LEU A 116 3.52 4.07 -18.39
CA LEU A 116 2.21 4.68 -18.12
C LEU A 116 1.06 3.89 -18.76
N SER A 117 1.21 3.46 -20.01
CA SER A 117 0.16 2.66 -20.69
C SER A 117 -0.14 1.36 -19.96
N TYR A 118 0.89 0.63 -19.52
CA TYR A 118 0.74 -0.58 -18.71
C TYR A 118 0.09 -0.25 -17.35
N ARG A 119 0.50 0.85 -16.71
CA ARG A 119 -0.07 1.31 -15.45
C ARG A 119 -1.58 1.57 -15.59
N MET A 120 -2.03 2.19 -16.68
CA MET A 120 -3.46 2.47 -16.91
C MET A 120 -4.27 1.18 -17.13
N GLU A 121 -3.70 0.20 -17.81
CA GLU A 121 -4.32 -1.12 -17.96
C GLU A 121 -4.41 -1.83 -16.60
N TRP A 122 -3.34 -1.87 -15.86
CA TRP A 122 -3.27 -2.46 -14.53
C TRP A 122 -4.29 -1.84 -13.56
N GLU A 123 -4.41 -0.50 -13.54
CA GLU A 123 -5.37 0.22 -12.68
C GLU A 123 -6.82 -0.15 -12.98
N ARG A 124 -7.16 -0.25 -14.26
CA ARG A 124 -8.50 -0.68 -14.70
C ARG A 124 -8.81 -2.10 -14.20
N ASP A 125 -7.88 -3.01 -14.38
CA ASP A 125 -8.06 -4.41 -14.05
C ASP A 125 -8.05 -4.63 -12.53
N PHE A 126 -7.22 -3.89 -11.81
CA PHE A 126 -7.20 -3.91 -10.35
C PHE A 126 -8.50 -3.35 -9.74
N LEU A 127 -9.03 -2.26 -10.26
CA LEU A 127 -10.33 -1.73 -9.80
C LEU A 127 -11.44 -2.76 -10.05
N ALA A 128 -11.47 -3.38 -11.22
CA ALA A 128 -12.45 -4.44 -11.52
C ALA A 128 -12.34 -5.62 -10.54
N TYR A 129 -11.11 -5.99 -10.17
CA TYR A 129 -10.86 -7.02 -9.15
C TYR A 129 -11.40 -6.63 -7.77
N LEU A 130 -11.14 -5.40 -7.30
CA LEU A 130 -11.66 -4.92 -6.02
C LEU A 130 -13.19 -4.89 -5.98
N LEU A 131 -13.84 -4.43 -7.06
CA LEU A 131 -15.30 -4.40 -7.18
C LEU A 131 -15.90 -5.80 -7.13
N LYS A 132 -15.30 -6.77 -7.81
CA LYS A 132 -15.73 -8.17 -7.76
C LYS A 132 -15.62 -8.79 -6.35
N LEU A 133 -14.61 -8.43 -5.58
CA LEU A 133 -14.52 -8.83 -4.17
C LEU A 133 -15.63 -8.17 -3.35
N GLN A 134 -15.85 -6.87 -3.56
CA GLN A 134 -16.85 -6.06 -2.85
C GLN A 134 -18.29 -6.56 -3.06
N GLU A 135 -18.59 -7.22 -4.16
CA GLU A 135 -19.88 -7.90 -4.39
C GLU A 135 -20.17 -8.98 -3.33
N LYS A 136 -19.13 -9.57 -2.75
CA LYS A 136 -19.26 -10.69 -1.79
C LYS A 136 -19.13 -10.24 -0.34
N LYS A 137 -18.12 -9.43 -0.04
CA LYS A 137 -17.82 -8.91 1.30
C LYS A 137 -17.16 -7.54 1.18
N PRO A 138 -17.25 -6.69 2.21
CA PRO A 138 -16.50 -5.44 2.26
C PRO A 138 -15.00 -5.68 2.05
N VAL A 139 -14.33 -4.71 1.45
CA VAL A 139 -12.89 -4.76 1.15
C VAL A 139 -12.17 -3.66 1.92
N VAL A 140 -11.06 -4.01 2.56
CA VAL A 140 -10.01 -3.09 2.99
C VAL A 140 -8.83 -3.31 2.06
N CYS A 141 -8.43 -2.28 1.33
CA CYS A 141 -7.25 -2.35 0.47
C CYS A 141 -6.18 -1.39 0.99
N CYS A 142 -4.93 -1.83 1.06
CA CYS A 142 -3.81 -1.01 1.51
C CYS A 142 -2.56 -1.25 0.69
N GLY A 143 -1.68 -0.28 0.70
CA GLY A 143 -0.36 -0.40 0.09
C GLY A 143 0.14 0.88 -0.53
N ASP A 144 1.23 0.74 -1.27
CA ASP A 144 1.78 1.78 -2.11
C ASP A 144 1.02 1.84 -3.43
N LEU A 145 0.15 2.83 -3.56
CA LEU A 145 -0.63 3.06 -4.79
C LEU A 145 0.13 3.87 -5.83
N ASN A 146 1.37 4.28 -5.53
CA ASN A 146 2.23 5.03 -6.44
C ASN A 146 1.53 6.24 -7.10
N VAL A 147 0.65 6.92 -6.37
CA VAL A 147 -0.05 8.13 -6.80
C VAL A 147 -0.34 9.06 -5.62
N ALA A 148 0.02 10.33 -5.75
CA ALA A 148 -0.52 11.40 -4.92
C ALA A 148 -1.81 11.91 -5.59
N HIS A 149 -2.94 11.85 -4.89
CA HIS A 149 -4.24 12.13 -5.52
C HIS A 149 -4.48 13.61 -5.78
N GLN A 150 -4.33 14.44 -4.76
CA GLN A 150 -4.62 15.86 -4.80
C GLN A 150 -3.36 16.70 -4.59
N ASP A 151 -3.44 18.00 -4.88
CA ASP A 151 -2.32 18.95 -4.68
C ASP A 151 -1.86 18.98 -3.21
N ILE A 152 -2.74 18.71 -2.26
CA ILE A 152 -2.43 18.61 -0.83
C ILE A 152 -1.58 17.36 -0.48
N ASP A 153 -1.54 16.35 -1.35
CA ASP A 153 -0.87 15.07 -1.11
C ASP A 153 0.62 15.08 -1.47
N LEU A 154 1.15 16.20 -1.94
CA LEU A 154 2.59 16.33 -2.19
C LEU A 154 3.09 17.77 -2.01
N LYS A 155 4.38 17.92 -1.70
CA LYS A 155 4.99 19.21 -1.37
C LYS A 155 5.02 20.21 -2.52
N ASN A 156 5.25 19.78 -3.74
CA ASN A 156 5.47 20.65 -4.89
C ASN A 156 4.58 20.24 -6.08
N PRO A 157 3.25 20.41 -6.01
CA PRO A 157 2.33 19.89 -7.03
C PRO A 157 2.57 20.48 -8.42
N LYS A 158 2.79 21.79 -8.52
CA LYS A 158 2.94 22.48 -9.82
C LYS A 158 4.11 21.94 -10.65
N SER A 159 5.25 21.62 -10.02
CA SER A 159 6.44 21.12 -10.70
C SER A 159 6.38 19.62 -10.99
N ASN A 160 5.42 18.87 -10.41
CA ASN A 160 5.36 17.42 -10.49
C ASN A 160 4.20 16.88 -11.37
N ARG A 161 3.37 17.74 -11.97
CA ARG A 161 2.18 17.33 -12.75
C ARG A 161 2.42 16.37 -13.91
N LYS A 162 3.66 16.26 -14.38
CA LYS A 162 4.04 15.32 -15.46
C LYS A 162 4.99 14.24 -14.99
N ASN A 163 5.21 14.14 -13.69
CA ASN A 163 6.07 13.12 -13.12
C ASN A 163 5.28 11.86 -12.75
N PRO A 164 5.91 10.67 -12.80
CA PRO A 164 5.31 9.43 -12.30
C PRO A 164 4.74 9.60 -10.90
N GLY A 165 3.52 9.14 -10.69
CA GLY A 165 2.81 9.26 -9.42
C GLY A 165 2.00 10.56 -9.26
N PHE A 166 2.06 11.49 -10.24
CA PHE A 166 1.24 12.71 -10.22
C PHE A 166 0.80 13.18 -11.61
N THR A 167 0.74 12.29 -12.58
CA THR A 167 0.12 12.58 -13.88
C THR A 167 -1.40 12.69 -13.74
N ASP A 168 -2.03 13.40 -14.67
CA ASP A 168 -3.48 13.54 -14.64
C ASP A 168 -4.17 12.17 -14.84
N GLU A 169 -3.56 11.27 -15.63
CA GLU A 169 -4.05 9.91 -15.87
C GLU A 169 -4.02 9.04 -14.61
N GLU A 170 -2.91 9.06 -13.86
CA GLU A 170 -2.78 8.29 -12.61
C GLU A 170 -3.75 8.79 -11.54
N ARG A 171 -3.88 10.11 -11.41
CA ARG A 171 -4.81 10.75 -10.47
C ARG A 171 -6.28 10.45 -10.82
N GLU A 172 -6.61 10.46 -12.11
CA GLU A 172 -7.96 10.12 -12.59
C GLU A 172 -8.30 8.66 -12.28
N CYS A 173 -7.35 7.72 -12.39
CA CYS A 173 -7.58 6.35 -11.98
C CYS A 173 -7.93 6.24 -10.49
N PHE A 174 -7.21 6.95 -9.62
CA PHE A 174 -7.55 6.96 -8.19
C PHE A 174 -8.90 7.67 -7.92
N THR A 175 -9.22 8.73 -8.65
CA THR A 175 -10.55 9.37 -8.61
C THR A 175 -11.66 8.36 -8.91
N ARG A 176 -11.48 7.50 -9.92
CA ARG A 176 -12.46 6.44 -10.25
C ARG A 176 -12.61 5.41 -9.14
N VAL A 177 -11.52 5.05 -8.44
CA VAL A 177 -11.59 4.19 -7.25
C VAL A 177 -12.51 4.81 -6.19
N LEU A 178 -12.34 6.09 -5.89
CA LEU A 178 -13.18 6.80 -4.91
C LEU A 178 -14.63 6.96 -5.40
N GLN A 179 -14.84 7.27 -6.67
CA GLN A 179 -16.18 7.36 -7.29
C GLN A 179 -16.91 6.00 -7.31
N SER A 180 -16.18 4.89 -7.26
CA SER A 180 -16.77 3.54 -7.11
C SER A 180 -17.21 3.24 -5.67
N GLY A 181 -17.10 4.22 -4.76
CA GLY A 181 -17.57 4.16 -3.39
C GLY A 181 -16.47 3.85 -2.35
N PHE A 182 -15.24 3.57 -2.76
CA PHE A 182 -14.15 3.40 -1.79
C PHE A 182 -13.83 4.72 -1.07
N ILE A 183 -13.46 4.60 0.20
CA ILE A 183 -13.13 5.72 1.10
C ILE A 183 -11.61 5.76 1.28
N ASP A 184 -10.95 6.88 0.95
CA ASP A 184 -9.59 7.18 1.42
C ASP A 184 -9.66 7.46 2.92
N THR A 185 -9.25 6.49 3.73
CA THR A 185 -9.47 6.52 5.17
C THR A 185 -8.72 7.66 5.87
N PHE A 186 -7.52 8.01 5.39
CA PHE A 186 -6.79 9.15 5.95
C PHE A 186 -7.52 10.48 5.65
N ARG A 187 -7.95 10.72 4.41
CA ARG A 187 -8.70 11.93 4.05
C ARG A 187 -10.10 11.97 4.62
N TYR A 188 -10.68 10.83 4.97
CA TYR A 188 -11.94 10.76 5.69
C TYR A 188 -11.84 11.40 7.09
N PHE A 189 -10.76 11.11 7.84
CA PHE A 189 -10.55 11.68 9.17
C PHE A 189 -9.87 13.05 9.12
N TYR A 190 -8.98 13.28 8.16
CA TYR A 190 -8.12 14.46 8.08
C TYR A 190 -8.18 15.09 6.68
N PRO A 191 -9.36 15.62 6.26
CA PRO A 191 -9.57 16.10 4.89
C PRO A 191 -8.63 17.23 4.50
N ASP A 192 -8.33 18.13 5.43
CA ASP A 192 -7.56 19.37 5.18
C ASP A 192 -6.14 19.33 5.78
N GLN A 193 -5.69 18.18 6.28
CA GLN A 193 -4.37 18.11 6.90
C GLN A 193 -3.26 18.14 5.86
N GLU A 194 -2.53 19.24 5.83
CA GLU A 194 -1.39 19.48 4.96
C GLU A 194 -0.07 18.95 5.53
N ASN A 195 0.92 18.81 4.65
CA ASN A 195 2.32 18.48 4.98
C ASN A 195 2.50 17.14 5.71
N ILE A 196 1.57 16.22 5.54
CA ILE A 196 1.68 14.82 5.98
C ILE A 196 1.85 13.93 4.76
N TYR A 197 2.98 13.23 4.71
CA TYR A 197 3.39 12.41 3.58
C TYR A 197 3.81 11.02 4.05
N SER A 198 3.84 10.06 3.14
CA SER A 198 4.26 8.69 3.43
C SER A 198 5.57 8.29 2.74
N TRP A 199 6.01 9.06 1.73
CA TRP A 199 7.22 8.80 0.97
C TRP A 199 8.06 10.06 0.75
N TRP A 200 9.41 9.90 0.76
CA TRP A 200 10.39 10.94 0.48
C TRP A 200 11.55 10.37 -0.32
N SER A 201 11.91 11.02 -1.41
CA SER A 201 13.10 10.63 -2.16
C SER A 201 14.36 10.63 -1.26
N TYR A 202 15.24 9.65 -1.44
CA TYR A 202 16.56 9.67 -0.80
C TYR A 202 17.45 10.85 -1.23
N ARG A 203 17.09 11.51 -2.34
CA ARG A 203 17.87 12.63 -2.89
C ARG A 203 17.54 13.93 -2.16
N PHE A 204 18.54 14.82 -2.11
CA PHE A 204 18.38 16.21 -1.67
C PHE A 204 17.89 16.38 -0.24
N LYS A 205 18.05 15.38 0.64
CA LYS A 205 17.55 15.40 2.01
C LYS A 205 16.04 15.68 2.08
N ALA A 206 15.29 15.04 1.19
CA ALA A 206 13.86 15.32 1.01
C ALA A 206 13.07 15.09 2.29
N ARG A 207 13.37 14.03 3.05
CA ARG A 207 12.67 13.73 4.32
C ARG A 207 12.95 14.78 5.41
N GLU A 208 14.20 15.23 5.55
CA GLU A 208 14.58 16.31 6.50
C GLU A 208 13.85 17.63 6.18
N LYS A 209 13.62 17.91 4.89
CA LYS A 209 12.90 19.11 4.42
C LYS A 209 11.39 18.92 4.32
N ASN A 210 10.90 17.74 4.65
CA ASN A 210 9.52 17.31 4.43
C ASN A 210 9.02 17.56 2.99
N ALA A 211 9.88 17.32 2.00
CA ALA A 211 9.52 17.39 0.58
C ALA A 211 9.03 16.00 0.13
N GLY A 212 7.88 15.59 0.65
CA GLY A 212 7.32 14.26 0.51
C GLY A 212 6.06 14.21 -0.34
N TRP A 213 5.57 12.98 -0.50
CA TRP A 213 4.36 12.60 -1.20
C TRP A 213 3.57 11.60 -0.35
N ARG A 214 2.25 11.71 -0.32
CA ARG A 214 1.35 10.70 0.25
C ARG A 214 0.92 9.77 -0.87
N ILE A 215 1.53 8.61 -0.93
CA ILE A 215 1.30 7.59 -1.98
C ILE A 215 0.97 6.21 -1.42
N ASP A 216 1.06 6.06 -0.10
CA ASP A 216 0.62 4.87 0.63
C ASP A 216 -0.75 5.13 1.26
N TYR A 217 -1.66 4.19 1.12
CA TYR A 217 -3.07 4.36 1.48
C TYR A 217 -3.63 3.16 2.23
N PHE A 218 -4.66 3.43 3.01
CA PHE A 218 -5.77 2.52 3.26
C PHE A 218 -7.01 3.07 2.58
N ILE A 219 -7.65 2.25 1.75
CA ILE A 219 -8.98 2.52 1.20
C ILE A 219 -9.94 1.43 1.67
N ALA A 220 -11.16 1.80 1.99
CA ALA A 220 -12.16 0.89 2.53
C ALA A 220 -13.47 0.97 1.76
N SER A 221 -14.16 -0.17 1.63
CA SER A 221 -15.52 -0.24 1.11
C SER A 221 -16.48 0.62 1.93
N PRO A 222 -17.51 1.24 1.33
CA PRO A 222 -18.45 2.12 2.02
C PRO A 222 -19.23 1.40 3.15
N GLN A 223 -19.40 0.08 3.05
CA GLN A 223 -20.02 -0.73 4.10
C GLN A 223 -19.24 -0.73 5.42
N LEU A 224 -17.96 -0.34 5.39
CA LEU A 224 -17.10 -0.23 6.58
C LEU A 224 -17.04 1.17 7.16
N GLU A 225 -17.67 2.18 6.54
CA GLU A 225 -17.57 3.58 6.96
C GLU A 225 -17.83 3.78 8.46
N SER A 226 -18.94 3.23 8.97
CA SER A 226 -19.30 3.32 10.39
C SER A 226 -18.40 2.52 11.34
N ARG A 227 -17.46 1.77 10.80
CA ARG A 227 -16.49 0.94 11.52
C ARG A 227 -15.06 1.51 11.49
N LEU A 228 -14.85 2.57 10.72
CA LEU A 228 -13.57 3.28 10.72
C LEU A 228 -13.43 4.04 12.04
N GLU A 229 -12.30 3.90 12.71
CA GLU A 229 -12.01 4.56 13.99
C GLU A 229 -10.94 5.64 13.86
N ASP A 230 -9.86 5.39 13.13
CA ASP A 230 -8.80 6.37 12.86
C ASP A 230 -7.93 5.91 11.67
N GLY A 231 -7.17 6.85 11.07
CA GLY A 231 -6.16 6.60 10.06
C GLY A 231 -4.92 7.44 10.32
N LYS A 232 -3.72 6.81 10.39
CA LYS A 232 -2.48 7.51 10.77
C LYS A 232 -1.36 7.28 9.75
N ILE A 233 -0.42 8.22 9.74
CA ILE A 233 0.83 8.12 8.97
C ILE A 233 1.99 8.31 9.94
N HIS A 234 2.81 7.28 10.12
CA HIS A 234 3.89 7.23 11.12
C HIS A 234 5.18 7.84 10.58
N THR A 235 5.20 9.15 10.39
CA THR A 235 6.33 9.88 9.78
C THR A 235 7.63 9.80 10.58
N ASP A 236 7.57 9.44 11.85
CA ASP A 236 8.70 9.25 12.78
C ASP A 236 9.40 7.90 12.59
N ILE A 237 8.76 6.92 11.99
CA ILE A 237 9.35 5.60 11.75
C ILE A 237 10.25 5.63 10.51
N LEU A 238 11.49 5.23 10.73
CA LEU A 238 12.55 5.18 9.74
C LEU A 238 12.79 3.73 9.28
N GLY A 239 13.69 3.51 8.30
CA GLY A 239 14.05 2.18 7.79
C GLY A 239 13.84 2.03 6.29
N SER A 240 12.90 2.77 5.74
CA SER A 240 12.60 2.87 4.31
C SER A 240 12.52 4.34 3.89
N ASP A 241 12.44 4.62 2.59
CA ASP A 241 12.04 5.92 2.03
C ASP A 241 10.53 6.17 2.16
N HIS A 242 9.75 5.13 2.49
CA HIS A 242 8.39 5.26 2.98
C HIS A 242 8.33 5.16 4.50
N CYS A 243 7.24 5.61 5.09
CA CYS A 243 6.87 5.32 6.46
C CYS A 243 5.58 4.48 6.52
N PRO A 244 5.33 3.77 7.63
CA PRO A 244 4.09 3.01 7.80
C PRO A 244 2.85 3.90 7.79
N VAL A 245 1.76 3.39 7.23
CA VAL A 245 0.42 3.94 7.39
C VAL A 245 -0.45 2.96 8.18
N GLU A 246 -1.40 3.48 8.94
CA GLU A 246 -2.25 2.73 9.89
C GLU A 246 -3.73 2.98 9.61
N LEU A 247 -4.53 1.94 9.78
CA LEU A 247 -5.98 2.01 9.89
C LEU A 247 -6.43 1.31 11.17
N ASP A 248 -7.18 2.01 12.01
CA ASP A 248 -7.91 1.45 13.13
C ASP A 248 -9.36 1.15 12.69
N LEU A 249 -9.77 -0.12 12.84
CA LEU A 249 -11.05 -0.62 12.34
C LEU A 249 -11.78 -1.45 13.40
N LYS A 250 -13.06 -1.18 13.63
CA LYS A 250 -13.91 -1.92 14.55
C LYS A 250 -14.63 -3.05 13.81
N ILE A 251 -14.16 -4.28 13.93
CA ILE A 251 -14.76 -5.49 13.30
C ILE A 251 -15.20 -6.50 14.34
#